data_dc4adce6b80a7fb70abc4b204b5628ac
#
_entry.id   dc4adce6b80a7fb70abc4b204b5628ac
#
_cell.length_a   1.000
_cell.length_b   1.000
_cell.length_c   1.000
_cell.angle_alpha   90.00
_cell.angle_beta   90.00
_cell.angle_gamma   90.00
#
_symmetry.space_group_name_H-M   'P 1'
#
loop_
_entity.id
_entity.type
_entity.pdbx_description
1 polymer ?
#
loop_
_entity_poly.entity_id
_entity_poly.type
_entity_poly.pdbx_seq_one_letter_code
_entity_poly.pdbx_strand_id
1 'polypeptide(L)'
;MDKPRILFLMHMPPPVHGAAVMGGIVRDSEVIRERFECRFVNYSISRTMDEIDRFSWKKIPVVARLLGRVFREVVRFRPDVVYVTPSFRPLGFRKDRLVVRFLKRRGCQVVLHLHNKGVAALAEKPGYDQLLRPFFEGTKVILLSERLYPDIARYVDRADVRLCPNGIDPVLETAPVRDEKAVPTLLFMSNVIGDKGAGDLLDACRLLADRGVAFQCRFAGSISPRFPTESLETMVRERGLEGKVRFSGALYGEEKKEAYRQADVFVHPTREDCFPLVILEAMSAGLPVVASEEGGIPDEVVDGTTGLLCRKGDAESLARCLETLLTDASVRRRMGEVGRERYETHFRKACFEERLLQILDYSMED
;
A
#
# COMPACT_ATOMS: atom_id res chain seq x y z
N MET A 1 -9.22 -5.93 -36.04
CA MET A 1 -8.96 -4.57 -35.53
C MET A 1 -7.66 -4.62 -34.77
N ASP A 2 -6.81 -3.62 -34.94
CA ASP A 2 -5.58 -3.52 -34.15
C ASP A 2 -5.95 -3.32 -32.69
N LYS A 3 -5.19 -3.95 -31.78
CA LYS A 3 -5.39 -3.77 -30.33
C LYS A 3 -5.13 -2.31 -29.95
N PRO A 4 -5.95 -1.71 -29.07
CA PRO A 4 -5.63 -0.40 -28.50
C PRO A 4 -4.27 -0.41 -27.78
N ARG A 5 -3.52 0.69 -27.86
CA ARG A 5 -2.15 0.81 -27.38
C ARG A 5 -2.07 1.55 -26.06
N ILE A 6 -1.55 0.89 -25.03
CA ILE A 6 -1.36 1.50 -23.72
C ILE A 6 0.13 1.57 -23.38
N LEU A 7 0.60 2.76 -22.99
CA LEU A 7 1.91 2.96 -22.41
C LEU A 7 1.79 3.07 -20.88
N PHE A 8 2.36 2.13 -20.17
CA PHE A 8 2.40 2.12 -18.71
C PHE A 8 3.68 2.76 -18.17
N LEU A 9 3.53 3.89 -17.48
CA LEU A 9 4.57 4.60 -16.74
C LEU A 9 4.33 4.37 -15.25
N MET A 10 4.93 3.33 -14.68
CA MET A 10 4.61 2.89 -13.32
C MET A 10 5.84 2.41 -12.56
N HIS A 11 5.75 2.47 -11.25
CA HIS A 11 6.78 1.91 -10.40
C HIS A 11 6.75 0.38 -10.51
N MET A 12 7.92 -0.23 -10.70
CA MET A 12 8.11 -1.68 -10.73
C MET A 12 9.33 -2.05 -9.89
N PRO A 13 9.36 -3.24 -9.28
CA PRO A 13 10.53 -3.70 -8.52
C PRO A 13 11.81 -3.73 -9.39
N PRO A 14 13.01 -3.46 -8.83
CA PRO A 14 13.30 -2.87 -7.54
C PRO A 14 13.10 -1.35 -7.49
N PRO A 15 12.93 -0.71 -6.32
CA PRO A 15 12.79 -1.29 -4.98
C PRO A 15 11.40 -1.87 -4.75
N VAL A 16 11.27 -2.80 -3.79
CA VAL A 16 10.00 -3.45 -3.44
C VAL A 16 9.23 -2.57 -2.45
N HIS A 17 8.10 -2.06 -2.87
CA HIS A 17 7.09 -1.36 -2.06
C HIS A 17 5.72 -1.54 -2.69
N GLY A 18 4.62 -1.24 -1.98
CA GLY A 18 3.26 -1.54 -2.41
C GLY A 18 2.95 -1.17 -3.86
N ALA A 19 3.19 0.09 -4.25
CA ALA A 19 2.96 0.53 -5.63
C ALA A 19 3.84 -0.21 -6.66
N ALA A 20 5.08 -0.60 -6.29
CA ALA A 20 5.94 -1.36 -7.21
C ALA A 20 5.46 -2.80 -7.36
N VAL A 21 4.96 -3.43 -6.29
CA VAL A 21 4.35 -4.76 -6.35
C VAL A 21 3.14 -4.74 -7.28
N MET A 22 2.25 -3.76 -7.13
CA MET A 22 1.09 -3.59 -8.03
C MET A 22 1.51 -3.35 -9.47
N GLY A 23 2.55 -2.53 -9.69
CA GLY A 23 3.12 -2.35 -11.04
C GLY A 23 3.70 -3.65 -11.63
N GLY A 24 4.28 -4.52 -10.81
CA GLY A 24 4.68 -5.87 -11.22
C GLY A 24 3.49 -6.71 -11.66
N ILE A 25 2.41 -6.71 -10.88
CA ILE A 25 1.16 -7.42 -11.20
C ILE A 25 0.58 -6.93 -12.53
N VAL A 26 0.48 -5.61 -12.74
CA VAL A 26 -0.02 -5.04 -14.02
C VAL A 26 0.89 -5.43 -15.20
N ARG A 27 2.21 -5.39 -15.01
CA ARG A 27 3.16 -5.78 -16.07
C ARG A 27 3.00 -7.23 -16.48
N ASP A 28 2.79 -8.11 -15.51
CA ASP A 28 2.77 -9.56 -15.72
C ASP A 28 1.35 -10.11 -15.99
N SER A 29 0.32 -9.24 -16.00
CA SER A 29 -1.06 -9.58 -16.27
C SER A 29 -1.26 -10.06 -17.72
N GLU A 30 -1.68 -11.30 -17.89
CA GLU A 30 -2.03 -11.86 -19.19
C GLU A 30 -3.31 -11.23 -19.73
N VAL A 31 -4.32 -11.02 -18.87
CA VAL A 31 -5.63 -10.44 -19.23
C VAL A 31 -5.45 -9.05 -19.87
N ILE A 32 -4.60 -8.19 -19.28
CA ILE A 32 -4.30 -6.86 -19.82
C ILE A 32 -3.55 -6.97 -21.16
N ARG A 33 -2.58 -7.87 -21.28
CA ARG A 33 -1.80 -8.07 -22.49
C ARG A 33 -2.60 -8.73 -23.64
N GLU A 34 -3.57 -9.55 -23.31
CA GLU A 34 -4.48 -10.12 -24.30
C GLU A 34 -5.39 -9.07 -24.92
N ARG A 35 -5.85 -8.11 -24.12
CA ARG A 35 -6.78 -7.05 -24.54
C ARG A 35 -6.08 -5.90 -25.26
N PHE A 36 -4.89 -5.48 -24.80
CA PHE A 36 -4.16 -4.30 -25.26
C PHE A 36 -2.78 -4.62 -25.81
N GLU A 37 -2.29 -3.78 -26.74
CA GLU A 37 -0.87 -3.71 -27.04
C GLU A 37 -0.18 -2.85 -25.98
N CYS A 38 0.67 -3.48 -25.15
CA CYS A 38 1.23 -2.86 -23.95
C CYS A 38 2.72 -2.57 -24.09
N ARG A 39 3.14 -1.38 -23.66
CA ARG A 39 4.54 -1.07 -23.36
C ARG A 39 4.70 -0.58 -21.93
N PHE A 40 5.83 -0.95 -21.30
CA PHE A 40 6.08 -0.69 -19.90
C PHE A 40 7.39 0.08 -19.73
N VAL A 41 7.34 1.16 -18.96
CA VAL A 41 8.51 1.92 -18.54
C VAL A 41 8.55 1.96 -17.01
N ASN A 42 9.61 1.37 -16.43
CA ASN A 42 9.82 1.53 -14.98
C ASN A 42 10.10 2.99 -14.68
N TYR A 43 9.19 3.58 -13.89
CA TYR A 43 9.15 5.00 -13.58
C TYR A 43 9.89 5.35 -12.28
N SER A 44 10.48 4.35 -11.63
CA SER A 44 11.28 4.50 -10.41
C SER A 44 12.60 5.19 -10.71
N ILE A 45 12.97 6.18 -9.88
CA ILE A 45 14.25 6.90 -9.95
C ILE A 45 15.24 6.33 -8.94
N SER A 46 14.73 5.83 -7.81
CA SER A 46 15.51 5.29 -6.71
C SER A 46 15.67 3.78 -6.84
N ARG A 47 16.83 3.26 -6.49
CA ARG A 47 17.14 1.82 -6.51
C ARG A 47 16.90 1.16 -5.16
N THR A 48 16.96 1.93 -4.09
CA THR A 48 16.74 1.49 -2.71
C THR A 48 15.68 2.34 -2.03
N MET A 49 15.09 1.83 -0.95
CA MET A 49 14.08 2.56 -0.16
C MET A 49 14.68 3.83 0.48
N ASP A 50 15.93 3.79 0.93
CA ASP A 50 16.62 4.91 1.57
C ASP A 50 16.88 6.09 0.63
N GLU A 51 16.89 5.84 -0.68
CA GLU A 51 17.07 6.89 -1.69
C GLU A 51 15.79 7.65 -2.03
N ILE A 52 14.61 7.16 -1.65
CA ILE A 52 13.32 7.66 -2.17
C ILE A 52 13.15 9.16 -1.89
N ASP A 53 13.58 9.71 -0.78
CA ASP A 53 13.35 11.12 -0.42
C ASP A 53 14.60 12.00 -0.42
N ARG A 54 15.74 11.46 -0.89
CA ARG A 54 16.98 12.23 -0.89
C ARG A 54 17.21 12.88 -2.26
N PHE A 55 17.38 14.20 -2.25
CA PHE A 55 17.93 14.91 -3.41
C PHE A 55 19.40 14.49 -3.59
N SER A 56 19.75 14.11 -4.80
CA SER A 56 21.15 13.87 -5.18
C SER A 56 21.36 14.32 -6.62
N TRP A 57 22.41 15.07 -6.88
CA TRP A 57 22.83 15.46 -8.23
C TRP A 57 23.02 14.25 -9.15
N LYS A 58 23.39 13.09 -8.59
CA LYS A 58 23.50 11.80 -9.33
C LYS A 58 22.19 11.34 -9.93
N LYS A 59 21.03 11.82 -9.45
CA LYS A 59 19.70 11.48 -10.00
C LYS A 59 19.34 12.30 -11.24
N ILE A 60 19.99 13.44 -11.50
CA ILE A 60 19.68 14.27 -12.68
C ILE A 60 19.86 13.50 -14.00
N PRO A 61 20.99 12.81 -14.29
CA PRO A 61 21.13 12.05 -15.51
C PRO A 61 20.18 10.84 -15.57
N VAL A 62 19.77 10.28 -14.43
CA VAL A 62 18.76 9.21 -14.37
C VAL A 62 17.40 9.73 -14.82
N VAL A 63 16.98 10.89 -14.27
CA VAL A 63 15.73 11.55 -14.66
C VAL A 63 15.76 11.95 -16.14
N ALA A 64 16.86 12.52 -16.64
CA ALA A 64 16.98 12.89 -18.05
C ALA A 64 16.86 11.68 -18.99
N ARG A 65 17.52 10.56 -18.65
CA ARG A 65 17.37 9.30 -19.41
C ARG A 65 15.94 8.76 -19.38
N LEU A 66 15.30 8.81 -18.21
CA LEU A 66 13.91 8.39 -18.06
C LEU A 66 12.99 9.23 -18.93
N LEU A 67 13.10 10.56 -18.86
CA LEU A 67 12.33 11.48 -19.71
C LEU A 67 12.57 11.24 -21.19
N GLY A 68 13.83 11.05 -21.60
CA GLY A 68 14.19 10.70 -22.99
C GLY A 68 13.59 9.36 -23.43
N ARG A 69 13.53 8.36 -22.54
CA ARG A 69 12.87 7.08 -22.81
C ARG A 69 11.37 7.25 -22.98
N VAL A 70 10.70 7.94 -22.05
CA VAL A 70 9.26 8.22 -22.12
C VAL A 70 8.94 8.96 -23.42
N PHE A 71 9.68 10.02 -23.73
CA PHE A 71 9.51 10.78 -24.96
C PHE A 71 9.61 9.88 -26.21
N ARG A 72 10.64 9.06 -26.28
CA ARG A 72 10.85 8.13 -27.42
C ARG A 72 9.72 7.10 -27.52
N GLU A 73 9.27 6.53 -26.39
CA GLU A 73 8.16 5.57 -26.40
C GLU A 73 6.86 6.23 -26.89
N VAL A 74 6.52 7.41 -26.39
CA VAL A 74 5.31 8.14 -26.82
C VAL A 74 5.34 8.42 -28.31
N VAL A 75 6.47 8.91 -28.85
CA VAL A 75 6.58 9.26 -30.27
C VAL A 75 6.54 8.03 -31.18
N ARG A 76 7.22 6.93 -30.80
CA ARG A 76 7.33 5.72 -31.64
C ARG A 76 6.12 4.81 -31.50
N PHE A 77 5.60 4.66 -30.29
CA PHE A 77 4.52 3.73 -30.01
C PHE A 77 3.14 4.36 -30.28
N ARG A 78 3.03 5.70 -30.16
CA ARG A 78 1.77 6.45 -30.34
C ARG A 78 0.63 5.84 -29.52
N PRO A 79 0.77 5.81 -28.18
CA PRO A 79 -0.24 5.18 -27.33
C PRO A 79 -1.57 5.95 -27.41
N ASP A 80 -2.69 5.22 -27.37
CA ASP A 80 -4.02 5.79 -27.25
C ASP A 80 -4.22 6.29 -25.80
N VAL A 81 -3.79 5.49 -24.82
CA VAL A 81 -3.83 5.82 -23.40
C VAL A 81 -2.44 5.71 -22.77
N VAL A 82 -2.12 6.65 -21.88
CA VAL A 82 -0.93 6.57 -21.03
C VAL A 82 -1.36 6.45 -19.57
N TYR A 83 -1.10 5.29 -18.98
CA TYR A 83 -1.32 5.01 -17.57
C TYR A 83 -0.10 5.44 -16.77
N VAL A 84 -0.31 6.24 -15.72
CA VAL A 84 0.77 6.81 -14.91
C VAL A 84 0.51 6.60 -13.43
N THR A 85 1.52 6.13 -12.67
CA THR A 85 1.50 6.13 -11.21
C THR A 85 2.34 7.28 -10.67
N PRO A 86 1.72 8.45 -10.36
CA PRO A 86 2.45 9.64 -9.95
C PRO A 86 2.86 9.60 -8.48
N SER A 87 3.79 10.51 -8.12
CA SER A 87 4.20 10.78 -6.75
C SER A 87 3.84 12.21 -6.36
N PHE A 88 3.26 12.42 -5.18
CA PHE A 88 2.94 13.75 -4.66
C PHE A 88 3.97 14.27 -3.66
N ARG A 89 5.14 13.62 -3.59
CA ARG A 89 6.31 14.19 -2.91
C ARG A 89 6.95 15.27 -3.80
N PRO A 90 7.41 16.42 -3.25
CA PRO A 90 7.78 17.60 -4.04
C PRO A 90 8.72 17.34 -5.22
N LEU A 91 9.77 16.52 -5.03
CA LEU A 91 10.72 16.21 -6.11
C LEU A 91 10.13 15.24 -7.15
N GLY A 92 9.39 14.23 -6.70
CA GLY A 92 8.68 13.29 -7.58
C GLY A 92 7.65 14.02 -8.42
N PHE A 93 6.81 14.83 -7.80
CA PHE A 93 5.77 15.61 -8.48
C PHE A 93 6.31 16.53 -9.57
N ARG A 94 7.46 17.20 -9.34
CA ARG A 94 8.07 18.05 -10.38
C ARG A 94 8.38 17.26 -11.66
N LYS A 95 8.91 16.05 -11.53
CA LYS A 95 9.15 15.14 -12.65
C LYS A 95 7.84 14.74 -13.32
N ASP A 96 6.86 14.30 -12.53
CA ASP A 96 5.58 13.77 -13.02
C ASP A 96 4.79 14.86 -13.74
N ARG A 97 4.81 16.08 -13.23
CA ARG A 97 4.20 17.24 -13.89
C ARG A 97 4.78 17.50 -15.29
N LEU A 98 6.10 17.39 -15.44
CA LEU A 98 6.74 17.58 -16.75
C LEU A 98 6.27 16.51 -17.74
N VAL A 99 6.19 15.26 -17.31
CA VAL A 99 5.73 14.14 -18.12
C VAL A 99 4.26 14.31 -18.50
N VAL A 100 3.37 14.51 -17.52
CA VAL A 100 1.93 14.68 -17.78
C VAL A 100 1.66 15.86 -18.71
N ARG A 101 2.36 17.00 -18.51
CA ARG A 101 2.26 18.17 -19.42
C ARG A 101 2.70 17.82 -20.84
N PHE A 102 3.76 17.02 -21.00
CA PHE A 102 4.21 16.58 -22.31
C PHE A 102 3.18 15.65 -22.96
N LEU A 103 2.63 14.67 -22.23
CA LEU A 103 1.61 13.73 -22.71
C LEU A 103 0.37 14.47 -23.22
N LYS A 104 -0.14 15.42 -22.43
CA LYS A 104 -1.30 16.25 -22.81
C LYS A 104 -1.04 17.07 -24.08
N ARG A 105 0.16 17.66 -24.22
CA ARG A 105 0.55 18.39 -25.45
C ARG A 105 0.65 17.50 -26.68
N ARG A 106 0.83 16.19 -26.47
CA ARG A 106 0.84 15.19 -27.55
C ARG A 106 -0.55 14.64 -27.86
N GLY A 107 -1.57 15.12 -27.16
CA GLY A 107 -2.95 14.63 -27.31
C GLY A 107 -3.18 13.23 -26.74
N CYS A 108 -2.28 12.74 -25.87
CA CYS A 108 -2.47 11.45 -25.23
C CYS A 108 -3.53 11.57 -24.13
N GLN A 109 -4.43 10.61 -24.09
CA GLN A 109 -5.30 10.43 -22.92
C GLN A 109 -4.49 9.93 -21.72
N VAL A 110 -4.62 10.59 -20.56
CA VAL A 110 -3.83 10.28 -19.39
C VAL A 110 -4.73 9.74 -18.27
N VAL A 111 -4.40 8.54 -17.80
CA VAL A 111 -5.04 7.90 -16.66
C VAL A 111 -4.02 7.89 -15.50
N LEU A 112 -4.37 8.54 -14.39
CA LEU A 112 -3.54 8.63 -13.19
C LEU A 112 -4.04 7.63 -12.16
N HIS A 113 -3.24 6.63 -11.81
CA HIS A 113 -3.56 5.71 -10.71
C HIS A 113 -2.77 6.08 -9.46
N LEU A 114 -3.48 6.55 -8.44
CA LEU A 114 -2.90 7.09 -7.22
C LEU A 114 -2.73 5.99 -6.17
N HIS A 115 -1.48 5.55 -5.98
CA HIS A 115 -1.09 4.60 -4.93
C HIS A 115 -0.59 5.27 -3.65
N ASN A 116 -0.62 6.60 -3.60
CA ASN A 116 -0.24 7.40 -2.44
C ASN A 116 -1.16 8.61 -2.33
N LYS A 117 -1.30 9.12 -1.11
CA LYS A 117 -1.96 10.38 -0.81
C LYS A 117 -0.93 11.50 -0.64
N GLY A 118 -1.39 12.71 -0.42
CA GLY A 118 -0.54 13.88 -0.15
C GLY A 118 -0.74 15.01 -1.15
N VAL A 119 -1.78 14.96 -1.97
CA VAL A 119 -2.15 16.06 -2.90
C VAL A 119 -2.55 17.29 -2.08
N ALA A 120 -3.42 17.14 -1.09
CA ALA A 120 -3.84 18.23 -0.22
C ALA A 120 -2.65 18.83 0.54
N ALA A 121 -1.80 18.00 1.15
CA ALA A 121 -0.60 18.46 1.86
C ALA A 121 0.44 19.13 0.92
N LEU A 122 0.52 18.67 -0.34
CA LEU A 122 1.37 19.29 -1.35
C LEU A 122 0.82 20.67 -1.76
N ALA A 123 -0.49 20.81 -1.85
CA ALA A 123 -1.17 22.06 -2.20
C ALA A 123 -0.89 23.20 -1.20
N GLU A 124 -0.70 22.86 0.07
CA GLU A 124 -0.37 23.84 1.12
C GLU A 124 1.03 24.45 0.94
N LYS A 125 1.91 23.79 0.18
CA LYS A 125 3.25 24.30 -0.08
C LYS A 125 3.24 25.45 -1.09
N PRO A 126 4.02 26.53 -0.87
CA PRO A 126 4.03 27.69 -1.75
C PRO A 126 4.21 27.33 -3.22
N GLY A 127 3.27 27.76 -4.07
CA GLY A 127 3.29 27.61 -5.52
C GLY A 127 2.85 26.23 -6.05
N TYR A 128 2.58 25.23 -5.20
CA TYR A 128 2.17 23.91 -5.69
C TYR A 128 0.70 23.84 -6.08
N ASP A 129 -0.20 24.58 -5.42
CA ASP A 129 -1.62 24.63 -5.79
C ASP A 129 -1.82 24.99 -7.27
N GLN A 130 -1.12 25.99 -7.75
CA GLN A 130 -1.16 26.44 -9.16
C GLN A 130 -0.61 25.37 -10.14
N LEU A 131 0.23 24.46 -9.66
CA LEU A 131 0.81 23.38 -10.46
C LEU A 131 -0.07 22.13 -10.49
N LEU A 132 -0.84 21.89 -9.43
CA LEU A 132 -1.73 20.73 -9.30
C LEU A 132 -2.95 20.85 -10.21
N ARG A 133 -3.54 22.04 -10.33
CA ARG A 133 -4.71 22.26 -11.17
C ARG A 133 -4.49 21.82 -12.63
N PRO A 134 -3.51 22.33 -13.38
CA PRO A 134 -3.23 21.87 -14.75
C PRO A 134 -2.68 20.44 -14.83
N PHE A 135 -2.20 19.88 -13.72
CA PHE A 135 -1.77 18.48 -13.66
C PHE A 135 -2.96 17.53 -13.77
N PHE A 136 -4.04 17.79 -13.03
CA PHE A 136 -5.23 16.96 -13.02
C PHE A 136 -6.23 17.28 -14.16
N GLU A 137 -6.28 18.51 -14.64
CA GLU A 137 -7.19 18.93 -15.70
C GLU A 137 -7.17 17.99 -16.91
N GLY A 138 -8.34 17.46 -17.32
CA GLY A 138 -8.47 16.54 -18.46
C GLY A 138 -7.77 15.19 -18.26
N THR A 139 -7.59 14.73 -17.02
CA THR A 139 -7.12 13.37 -16.73
C THR A 139 -8.23 12.56 -16.09
N LYS A 140 -8.24 11.25 -16.34
CA LYS A 140 -9.03 10.30 -15.54
C LYS A 140 -8.19 9.84 -14.36
N VAL A 141 -8.82 9.66 -13.20
CA VAL A 141 -8.12 9.30 -11.96
C VAL A 141 -8.65 7.99 -11.42
N ILE A 142 -7.73 7.10 -11.03
CA ILE A 142 -8.03 5.87 -10.32
C ILE A 142 -7.57 6.01 -8.87
N LEU A 143 -8.47 5.76 -7.93
CA LEU A 143 -8.19 5.70 -6.51
C LEU A 143 -8.36 4.28 -5.99
N LEU A 144 -7.64 3.94 -4.93
CA LEU A 144 -7.72 2.64 -4.27
C LEU A 144 -8.96 2.51 -3.37
N SER A 145 -9.53 3.63 -2.94
CA SER A 145 -10.66 3.73 -2.03
C SER A 145 -11.36 5.07 -2.20
N GLU A 146 -12.68 5.09 -1.97
CA GLU A 146 -13.48 6.33 -1.93
C GLU A 146 -12.99 7.29 -0.83
N ARG A 147 -12.49 6.74 0.27
CA ARG A 147 -11.96 7.51 1.41
C ARG A 147 -10.72 8.35 1.07
N LEU A 148 -10.09 8.08 -0.08
CA LEU A 148 -8.95 8.86 -0.58
C LEU A 148 -9.37 10.04 -1.46
N TYR A 149 -10.65 10.12 -1.86
CA TYR A 149 -11.14 11.20 -2.71
C TYR A 149 -10.99 12.61 -2.10
N PRO A 150 -11.20 12.85 -0.80
CA PRO A 150 -11.01 14.17 -0.20
C PRO A 150 -9.60 14.77 -0.42
N ASP A 151 -8.57 13.94 -0.60
CA ASP A 151 -7.20 14.41 -0.87
C ASP A 151 -7.07 15.11 -2.24
N ILE A 152 -7.93 14.77 -3.21
CA ILE A 152 -7.91 15.30 -4.59
C ILE A 152 -9.15 16.11 -4.99
N ALA A 153 -10.19 16.13 -4.18
CA ALA A 153 -11.51 16.71 -4.51
C ALA A 153 -11.46 18.17 -4.97
N ARG A 154 -10.42 18.92 -4.58
CA ARG A 154 -10.18 20.29 -5.03
C ARG A 154 -9.83 20.40 -6.51
N TYR A 155 -9.33 19.31 -7.13
CA TYR A 155 -8.73 19.31 -8.47
C TYR A 155 -9.40 18.38 -9.45
N VAL A 156 -10.19 17.42 -8.98
CA VAL A 156 -10.78 16.36 -9.79
C VAL A 156 -12.25 16.20 -9.44
N ASP A 157 -13.13 16.27 -10.44
CA ASP A 157 -14.53 15.98 -10.25
C ASP A 157 -14.75 14.49 -9.96
N ARG A 158 -15.73 14.17 -9.10
CA ARG A 158 -16.00 12.78 -8.73
C ARG A 158 -16.37 11.91 -9.95
N ALA A 159 -16.95 12.50 -10.99
CA ALA A 159 -17.28 11.81 -12.25
C ALA A 159 -16.05 11.27 -12.99
N ASP A 160 -14.90 11.93 -12.86
CA ASP A 160 -13.63 11.52 -13.48
C ASP A 160 -12.83 10.53 -12.63
N VAL A 161 -13.37 10.10 -11.47
CA VAL A 161 -12.72 9.14 -10.57
C VAL A 161 -13.33 7.75 -10.73
N ARG A 162 -12.47 6.74 -10.82
CA ARG A 162 -12.83 5.33 -10.74
C ARG A 162 -12.12 4.68 -9.55
N LEU A 163 -12.72 3.65 -8.99
CA LEU A 163 -12.16 2.92 -7.85
C LEU A 163 -11.56 1.60 -8.32
N CYS A 164 -10.31 1.37 -7.97
CA CYS A 164 -9.60 0.12 -8.22
C CYS A 164 -8.76 -0.26 -6.99
N PRO A 165 -9.38 -0.87 -5.97
CA PRO A 165 -8.66 -1.42 -4.82
C PRO A 165 -7.55 -2.37 -5.25
N ASN A 166 -6.44 -2.38 -4.50
CA ASN A 166 -5.37 -3.35 -4.72
C ASN A 166 -5.89 -4.79 -4.61
N GLY A 167 -5.25 -5.70 -5.35
CA GLY A 167 -5.50 -7.14 -5.25
C GLY A 167 -4.21 -7.92 -5.46
N ILE A 168 -4.05 -9.01 -4.72
CA ILE A 168 -2.84 -9.82 -4.68
C ILE A 168 -3.16 -11.31 -4.79
N ASP A 169 -2.16 -12.13 -5.08
CA ASP A 169 -2.26 -13.58 -4.88
C ASP A 169 -2.22 -13.91 -3.38
N PRO A 170 -2.85 -15.01 -2.92
CA PRO A 170 -2.88 -15.35 -1.50
C PRO A 170 -1.46 -15.64 -0.99
N VAL A 171 -1.18 -15.19 0.24
CA VAL A 171 0.10 -15.51 0.88
C VAL A 171 0.15 -16.97 1.32
N LEU A 172 -1.01 -17.54 1.71
CA LEU A 172 -1.23 -18.95 2.02
C LEU A 172 -2.42 -19.47 1.22
N GLU A 173 -2.24 -20.59 0.53
CA GLU A 173 -3.33 -21.24 -0.24
C GLU A 173 -4.51 -21.64 0.65
N THR A 174 -4.22 -22.09 1.85
CA THR A 174 -5.22 -22.46 2.85
C THR A 174 -4.95 -21.78 4.18
N ALA A 175 -6.01 -21.39 4.90
CA ALA A 175 -5.86 -20.90 6.27
C ALA A 175 -5.34 -22.03 7.17
N PRO A 176 -4.33 -21.77 8.02
CA PRO A 176 -3.82 -22.77 8.95
C PRO A 176 -4.82 -23.04 10.08
N VAL A 177 -4.80 -24.26 10.57
CA VAL A 177 -5.48 -24.59 11.84
C VAL A 177 -4.63 -24.05 12.98
N ARG A 178 -5.23 -23.24 13.87
CA ARG A 178 -4.55 -22.59 15.00
C ARG A 178 -4.92 -23.28 16.31
N ASP A 179 -3.94 -23.42 17.21
CA ASP A 179 -4.18 -23.93 18.56
C ASP A 179 -4.77 -22.82 19.43
N GLU A 180 -6.06 -22.93 19.74
CA GLU A 180 -6.78 -21.95 20.55
C GLU A 180 -6.32 -21.90 22.02
N LYS A 181 -5.58 -22.92 22.51
CA LYS A 181 -5.07 -22.99 23.88
C LYS A 181 -3.66 -22.41 24.03
N ALA A 182 -2.95 -22.17 22.91
CA ALA A 182 -1.64 -21.54 22.94
C ALA A 182 -1.75 -20.05 23.27
N VAL A 183 -0.66 -19.46 23.77
CA VAL A 183 -0.54 -18.02 23.96
C VAL A 183 -0.59 -17.34 22.58
N PRO A 184 -1.56 -16.45 22.32
CA PRO A 184 -1.74 -15.89 20.98
C PRO A 184 -0.55 -15.02 20.54
N THR A 185 -0.24 -15.06 19.25
CA THR A 185 0.84 -14.30 18.64
C THR A 185 0.30 -13.16 17.77
N LEU A 186 0.66 -11.93 18.14
CA LEU A 186 0.48 -10.74 17.34
C LEU A 186 1.58 -10.64 16.28
N LEU A 187 1.21 -10.36 15.04
CA LEU A 187 2.16 -10.12 13.94
C LEU A 187 2.04 -8.69 13.43
N PHE A 188 3.11 -7.93 13.57
CA PHE A 188 3.34 -6.68 12.86
C PHE A 188 4.29 -6.95 11.69
N MET A 189 3.90 -6.62 10.46
CA MET A 189 4.72 -6.79 9.28
C MET A 189 4.75 -5.51 8.44
N SER A 190 5.74 -4.69 8.66
CA SER A 190 6.00 -3.45 7.93
C SER A 190 7.44 -2.99 8.19
N ASN A 191 7.95 -2.10 7.34
CA ASN A 191 9.18 -1.40 7.68
C ASN A 191 9.01 -0.71 9.04
N VAL A 192 9.97 -0.94 9.95
CA VAL A 192 9.95 -0.36 11.31
C VAL A 192 10.41 1.09 11.21
N ILE A 193 9.47 1.97 10.89
CA ILE A 193 9.63 3.42 10.83
C ILE A 193 8.50 4.07 11.63
N GLY A 194 8.71 5.30 12.12
CA GLY A 194 7.77 5.99 13.01
C GLY A 194 6.32 6.03 12.48
N ASP A 195 6.15 6.26 11.18
CA ASP A 195 4.83 6.41 10.56
C ASP A 195 4.05 5.08 10.43
N LYS A 196 4.69 3.94 10.66
CA LYS A 196 4.02 2.62 10.63
C LYS A 196 3.50 2.15 11.98
N GLY A 197 3.63 2.99 13.03
CA GLY A 197 3.02 2.76 14.34
C GLY A 197 3.69 1.70 15.20
N ALA A 198 4.98 1.38 14.95
CA ALA A 198 5.72 0.41 15.75
C ALA A 198 5.79 0.84 17.24
N GLY A 199 5.98 2.13 17.51
CA GLY A 199 5.95 2.67 18.87
C GLY A 199 4.57 2.55 19.54
N ASP A 200 3.51 2.86 18.78
CA ASP A 200 2.12 2.74 19.28
C ASP A 200 1.79 1.29 19.65
N LEU A 201 2.31 0.31 18.87
CA LEU A 201 2.14 -1.11 19.20
C LEU A 201 2.93 -1.52 20.45
N LEU A 202 4.16 -1.03 20.64
CA LEU A 202 4.92 -1.30 21.85
C LEU A 202 4.24 -0.72 23.09
N ASP A 203 3.69 0.49 22.99
CA ASP A 203 2.91 1.11 24.07
C ASP A 203 1.62 0.31 24.36
N ALA A 204 0.90 -0.16 23.34
CA ALA A 204 -0.25 -1.03 23.51
C ALA A 204 0.12 -2.39 24.13
N CYS A 205 1.26 -2.99 23.74
CA CYS A 205 1.78 -4.22 24.35
C CYS A 205 2.08 -4.04 25.83
N ARG A 206 2.61 -2.88 26.25
CA ARG A 206 2.82 -2.57 27.66
C ARG A 206 1.49 -2.51 28.41
N LEU A 207 0.49 -1.80 27.90
CA LEU A 207 -0.84 -1.73 28.50
C LEU A 207 -1.47 -3.12 28.67
N LEU A 208 -1.34 -3.99 27.68
CA LEU A 208 -1.81 -5.38 27.75
C LEU A 208 -1.06 -6.18 28.83
N ALA A 209 0.26 -6.01 28.93
CA ALA A 209 1.06 -6.68 29.96
C ALA A 209 0.69 -6.20 31.36
N ASP A 210 0.48 -4.90 31.56
CA ASP A 210 0.03 -4.30 32.82
C ASP A 210 -1.37 -4.81 33.25
N ARG A 211 -2.22 -5.18 32.28
CA ARG A 211 -3.54 -5.82 32.51
C ARG A 211 -3.47 -7.33 32.71
N GLY A 212 -2.28 -7.92 32.64
CA GLY A 212 -2.09 -9.37 32.77
C GLY A 212 -2.55 -10.21 31.58
N VAL A 213 -2.78 -9.59 30.42
CA VAL A 213 -3.15 -10.29 29.20
C VAL A 213 -1.95 -11.08 28.64
N ALA A 214 -2.15 -12.37 28.34
CA ALA A 214 -1.11 -13.22 27.76
C ALA A 214 -1.02 -13.04 26.24
N PHE A 215 0.17 -12.75 25.73
CA PHE A 215 0.46 -12.65 24.30
C PHE A 215 1.95 -12.80 24.00
N GLN A 216 2.26 -13.09 22.75
CA GLN A 216 3.55 -12.88 22.12
C GLN A 216 3.40 -11.83 20.99
N CYS A 217 4.41 -11.03 20.72
CA CYS A 217 4.38 -10.07 19.63
C CYS A 217 5.63 -10.19 18.76
N ARG A 218 5.42 -10.43 17.46
CA ARG A 218 6.49 -10.52 16.46
C ARG A 218 6.46 -9.33 15.54
N PHE A 219 7.56 -8.58 15.52
CA PHE A 219 7.82 -7.54 14.54
C PHE A 219 8.64 -8.11 13.39
N ALA A 220 8.15 -7.95 12.17
CA ALA A 220 8.83 -8.35 10.94
C ALA A 220 8.88 -7.16 9.97
N GLY A 221 10.07 -6.82 9.51
CA GLY A 221 10.31 -5.73 8.58
C GLY A 221 11.71 -5.16 8.67
N SER A 222 12.11 -4.42 7.64
CA SER A 222 13.38 -3.72 7.63
C SER A 222 13.38 -2.61 8.69
N ILE A 223 14.44 -2.56 9.46
CA ILE A 223 14.67 -1.48 10.41
C ILE A 223 15.30 -0.33 9.63
N SER A 224 14.71 0.86 9.71
CA SER A 224 15.30 2.04 9.08
C SER A 224 16.66 2.38 9.73
N PRO A 225 17.69 2.74 8.97
CA PRO A 225 18.95 3.24 9.52
C PRO A 225 18.79 4.45 10.44
N ARG A 226 17.64 5.15 10.34
CA ARG A 226 17.27 6.26 11.24
C ARG A 226 16.68 5.77 12.57
N PHE A 227 16.46 4.46 12.70
CA PHE A 227 15.90 3.84 13.89
C PHE A 227 16.75 2.58 14.20
N PRO A 228 17.90 2.75 14.90
CA PRO A 228 18.84 1.66 15.17
C PRO A 228 18.19 0.49 15.93
N THR A 229 18.64 -0.73 15.66
CA THR A 229 18.14 -1.95 16.36
C THR A 229 18.25 -1.85 17.88
N GLU A 230 19.35 -1.29 18.37
CA GLU A 230 19.58 -1.02 19.78
C GLU A 230 18.52 -0.12 20.43
N SER A 231 17.93 0.80 19.63
CA SER A 231 16.80 1.62 20.07
C SER A 231 15.54 0.80 20.27
N LEU A 232 15.29 -0.21 19.43
CA LEU A 232 14.12 -1.10 19.56
C LEU A 232 14.25 -2.00 20.78
N GLU A 233 15.42 -2.60 20.99
CA GLU A 233 15.70 -3.42 22.17
C GLU A 233 15.60 -2.60 23.46
N THR A 234 16.08 -1.35 23.44
CA THR A 234 15.95 -0.42 24.54
C THR A 234 14.47 -0.08 24.80
N MET A 235 13.68 0.20 23.75
CA MET A 235 12.25 0.47 23.87
C MET A 235 11.48 -0.71 24.48
N VAL A 236 11.85 -1.95 24.11
CA VAL A 236 11.26 -3.17 24.69
C VAL A 236 11.60 -3.29 26.16
N ARG A 237 12.87 -3.10 26.54
CA ARG A 237 13.34 -3.17 27.93
C ARG A 237 12.72 -2.09 28.80
N GLU A 238 12.69 -0.85 28.34
CA GLU A 238 12.07 0.28 29.09
C GLU A 238 10.58 0.07 29.35
N ARG A 239 9.92 -0.76 28.54
CA ARG A 239 8.50 -1.13 28.70
C ARG A 239 8.28 -2.44 29.46
N GLY A 240 9.34 -3.14 29.87
CA GLY A 240 9.22 -4.44 30.54
C GLY A 240 8.63 -5.52 29.64
N LEU A 241 8.95 -5.50 28.34
CA LEU A 241 8.37 -6.40 27.34
C LEU A 241 9.36 -7.50 26.89
N GLU A 242 10.49 -7.65 27.61
CA GLU A 242 11.45 -8.73 27.36
C GLU A 242 10.75 -10.09 27.43
N GLY A 243 11.08 -10.96 26.49
CA GLY A 243 10.45 -12.29 26.35
C GLY A 243 9.05 -12.29 25.76
N LYS A 244 8.37 -11.14 25.66
CA LYS A 244 7.05 -11.01 25.01
C LYS A 244 7.15 -10.46 23.58
N VAL A 245 8.14 -9.62 23.28
CA VAL A 245 8.35 -8.98 21.98
C VAL A 245 9.63 -9.47 21.35
N ARG A 246 9.55 -9.82 20.04
CA ARG A 246 10.74 -10.22 19.25
C ARG A 246 10.76 -9.50 17.91
N PHE A 247 11.96 -9.17 17.43
CA PHE A 247 12.22 -8.62 16.11
C PHE A 247 12.84 -9.70 15.22
N SER A 248 12.28 -9.90 14.02
CA SER A 248 12.73 -10.93 13.07
C SER A 248 13.46 -10.36 11.85
N GLY A 249 13.61 -9.01 11.77
CA GLY A 249 14.11 -8.39 10.56
C GLY A 249 13.14 -8.50 9.37
N ALA A 250 13.63 -8.22 8.17
CA ALA A 250 12.84 -8.35 6.96
C ALA A 250 12.67 -9.83 6.59
N LEU A 251 11.43 -10.25 6.34
CA LEU A 251 11.10 -11.63 5.97
C LEU A 251 10.63 -11.68 4.51
N TYR A 252 11.08 -12.71 3.79
CA TYR A 252 10.73 -12.93 2.38
C TYR A 252 10.39 -14.41 2.13
N GLY A 253 9.73 -14.68 1.01
CA GLY A 253 9.45 -16.05 0.58
C GLY A 253 8.80 -16.91 1.66
N GLU A 254 9.36 -18.08 1.94
CA GLU A 254 8.77 -19.02 2.89
C GLU A 254 8.83 -18.55 4.35
N GLU A 255 9.86 -17.79 4.74
CA GLU A 255 9.94 -17.21 6.09
C GLU A 255 8.79 -16.22 6.35
N LYS A 256 8.40 -15.44 5.33
CA LYS A 256 7.25 -14.54 5.38
C LYS A 256 5.95 -15.34 5.53
N LYS A 257 5.77 -16.39 4.73
CA LYS A 257 4.59 -17.27 4.82
C LYS A 257 4.49 -17.92 6.20
N GLU A 258 5.61 -18.39 6.74
CA GLU A 258 5.65 -19.00 8.07
C GLU A 258 5.28 -17.99 9.17
N ALA A 259 5.67 -16.72 9.03
CA ALA A 259 5.25 -15.69 9.97
C ALA A 259 3.72 -15.50 9.98
N TYR A 260 3.06 -15.51 8.82
CA TYR A 260 1.60 -15.47 8.73
C TYR A 260 0.95 -16.76 9.25
N ARG A 261 1.58 -17.91 9.05
CA ARG A 261 1.07 -19.22 9.53
C ARG A 261 1.06 -19.31 11.05
N GLN A 262 2.10 -18.76 11.70
CA GLN A 262 2.27 -18.78 13.15
C GLN A 262 1.52 -17.67 13.89
N ALA A 263 0.98 -16.70 13.19
CA ALA A 263 0.27 -15.57 13.79
C ALA A 263 -1.19 -15.91 14.09
N ASP A 264 -1.75 -15.27 15.12
CA ASP A 264 -3.16 -15.34 15.50
C ASP A 264 -3.92 -14.05 15.21
N VAL A 265 -3.24 -12.91 15.27
CA VAL A 265 -3.79 -11.58 14.99
C VAL A 265 -2.76 -10.78 14.19
N PHE A 266 -3.19 -10.16 13.11
CA PHE A 266 -2.36 -9.20 12.38
C PHE A 266 -2.61 -7.79 12.88
N VAL A 267 -1.52 -7.01 13.07
CA VAL A 267 -1.61 -5.66 13.64
C VAL A 267 -0.95 -4.66 12.71
N HIS A 268 -1.70 -3.63 12.30
CA HIS A 268 -1.20 -2.57 11.40
C HIS A 268 -1.62 -1.17 11.88
N PRO A 269 -1.01 -0.65 12.98
CA PRO A 269 -1.40 0.61 13.60
C PRO A 269 -0.74 1.81 12.92
N THR A 270 -0.76 1.83 11.59
CA THR A 270 -0.09 2.84 10.79
C THR A 270 -0.67 4.23 10.99
N ARG A 271 0.18 5.25 10.95
CA ARG A 271 -0.22 6.66 10.96
C ARG A 271 -0.37 7.24 9.55
N GLU A 272 0.21 6.55 8.55
CA GLU A 272 0.12 6.96 7.16
C GLU A 272 0.19 5.74 6.23
N ASP A 273 -0.93 5.46 5.57
CA ASP A 273 -1.05 4.46 4.51
C ASP A 273 -2.23 4.80 3.59
N CYS A 274 -2.29 4.19 2.41
CA CYS A 274 -3.41 4.36 1.50
C CYS A 274 -4.27 3.11 1.41
N PHE A 275 -3.64 1.97 1.14
CA PHE A 275 -4.30 0.67 0.95
C PHE A 275 -3.23 -0.43 1.07
N PRO A 276 -2.85 -0.80 2.30
CA PRO A 276 -1.68 -1.62 2.58
C PRO A 276 -1.84 -3.08 2.17
N LEU A 277 -0.98 -3.56 1.27
CA LEU A 277 -1.00 -4.95 0.79
C LEU A 277 -0.83 -5.99 1.92
N VAL A 278 -0.15 -5.63 3.00
CA VAL A 278 0.07 -6.53 4.15
C VAL A 278 -1.24 -6.87 4.90
N ILE A 279 -2.25 -5.99 4.84
CA ILE A 279 -3.60 -6.30 5.35
C ILE A 279 -4.25 -7.35 4.46
N LEU A 280 -4.18 -7.22 3.13
CA LEU A 280 -4.70 -8.21 2.20
C LEU A 280 -3.99 -9.57 2.37
N GLU A 281 -2.67 -9.54 2.59
CA GLU A 281 -1.89 -10.75 2.91
C GLU A 281 -2.38 -11.42 4.19
N ALA A 282 -2.62 -10.64 5.25
CA ALA A 282 -3.16 -11.15 6.51
C ALA A 282 -4.56 -11.75 6.36
N MET A 283 -5.45 -11.04 5.66
CA MET A 283 -6.80 -11.55 5.35
C MET A 283 -6.73 -12.83 4.53
N SER A 284 -5.84 -12.92 3.52
CA SER A 284 -5.64 -14.14 2.73
C SER A 284 -5.14 -15.32 3.56
N ALA A 285 -4.44 -15.06 4.68
CA ALA A 285 -4.01 -16.07 5.64
C ALA A 285 -5.10 -16.41 6.70
N GLY A 286 -6.28 -15.80 6.61
CA GLY A 286 -7.36 -15.98 7.58
C GLY A 286 -7.04 -15.38 8.96
N LEU A 287 -6.28 -14.28 9.00
CA LEU A 287 -6.01 -13.56 10.23
C LEU A 287 -7.03 -12.43 10.43
N PRO A 288 -7.60 -12.30 11.63
CA PRO A 288 -8.29 -11.08 12.00
C PRO A 288 -7.28 -9.94 12.05
N VAL A 289 -7.70 -8.75 11.62
CA VAL A 289 -6.83 -7.58 11.50
C VAL A 289 -7.20 -6.55 12.57
N VAL A 290 -6.22 -6.02 13.29
CA VAL A 290 -6.36 -4.79 14.06
C VAL A 290 -5.55 -3.71 13.36
N ALA A 291 -6.21 -2.64 12.92
CA ALA A 291 -5.57 -1.58 12.17
C ALA A 291 -6.09 -0.20 12.56
N SER A 292 -5.33 0.85 12.21
CA SER A 292 -5.79 2.22 12.41
C SER A 292 -6.85 2.61 11.37
N GLU A 293 -7.79 3.48 11.76
CA GLU A 293 -8.65 4.20 10.82
C GLU A 293 -7.84 5.21 10.00
N GLU A 294 -7.18 4.73 8.95
CA GLU A 294 -6.30 5.53 8.11
C GLU A 294 -6.48 5.19 6.63
N GLY A 295 -6.54 6.22 5.77
CA GLY A 295 -6.62 6.06 4.32
C GLY A 295 -7.80 5.18 3.88
N GLY A 296 -7.51 4.16 3.06
CA GLY A 296 -8.49 3.16 2.61
C GLY A 296 -8.60 1.92 3.50
N ILE A 297 -7.91 1.87 4.63
CA ILE A 297 -7.96 0.71 5.54
C ILE A 297 -9.39 0.35 5.97
N PRO A 298 -10.31 1.31 6.28
CA PRO A 298 -11.68 0.95 6.61
C PRO A 298 -12.49 0.35 5.45
N ASP A 299 -11.99 0.41 4.22
CA ASP A 299 -12.58 -0.31 3.08
C ASP A 299 -11.97 -1.70 2.92
N GLU A 300 -10.79 -1.97 3.49
CA GLU A 300 -10.21 -3.33 3.59
C GLU A 300 -10.83 -4.07 4.77
N VAL A 301 -10.78 -3.48 5.95
CA VAL A 301 -11.21 -4.06 7.23
C VAL A 301 -12.56 -3.50 7.64
N VAL A 302 -13.57 -4.37 7.69
CA VAL A 302 -14.91 -4.01 8.21
C VAL A 302 -14.89 -4.16 9.72
N ASP A 303 -14.98 -3.04 10.43
CA ASP A 303 -14.92 -2.99 11.90
C ASP A 303 -15.97 -3.89 12.56
N GLY A 304 -15.57 -4.65 13.55
CA GLY A 304 -16.42 -5.63 14.26
C GLY A 304 -16.74 -6.90 13.45
N THR A 305 -16.33 -6.98 12.17
CA THR A 305 -16.70 -8.08 11.26
C THR A 305 -15.49 -8.85 10.75
N THR A 306 -14.53 -8.21 10.11
CA THR A 306 -13.31 -8.84 9.58
C THR A 306 -12.08 -8.51 10.40
N GLY A 307 -12.24 -7.67 11.41
CA GLY A 307 -11.20 -7.17 12.29
C GLY A 307 -11.72 -6.00 13.13
N LEU A 308 -10.83 -5.28 13.76
CA LEU A 308 -11.15 -4.12 14.59
C LEU A 308 -10.34 -2.90 14.16
N LEU A 309 -10.99 -1.75 14.14
CA LEU A 309 -10.36 -0.47 13.83
C LEU A 309 -10.07 0.31 15.10
N CYS A 310 -8.85 0.77 15.24
CA CYS A 310 -8.45 1.64 16.35
C CYS A 310 -8.23 3.08 15.88
N ARG A 311 -8.31 4.03 16.82
CA ARG A 311 -7.97 5.42 16.53
C ARG A 311 -6.47 5.55 16.22
N LYS A 312 -6.16 6.28 15.17
CA LYS A 312 -4.79 6.53 14.72
C LYS A 312 -3.94 7.20 15.82
N GLY A 313 -2.80 6.60 16.15
CA GLY A 313 -1.84 7.12 17.14
C GLY A 313 -2.33 7.01 18.60
N ASP A 314 -3.36 6.19 18.87
CA ASP A 314 -3.94 5.98 20.18
C ASP A 314 -3.64 4.54 20.66
N ALA A 315 -2.58 4.39 21.44
CA ALA A 315 -2.15 3.09 21.98
C ALA A 315 -3.20 2.44 22.90
N GLU A 316 -4.02 3.24 23.63
CA GLU A 316 -5.08 2.73 24.48
C GLU A 316 -6.24 2.15 23.65
N SER A 317 -6.62 2.84 22.55
CA SER A 317 -7.60 2.32 21.58
C SER A 317 -7.10 1.03 20.93
N LEU A 318 -5.82 0.99 20.55
CA LEU A 318 -5.18 -0.20 19.98
C LEU A 318 -5.17 -1.36 21.00
N ALA A 319 -4.78 -1.09 22.25
CA ALA A 319 -4.75 -2.11 23.30
C ALA A 319 -6.12 -2.74 23.56
N ARG A 320 -7.21 -1.94 23.58
CA ARG A 320 -8.58 -2.47 23.73
C ARG A 320 -8.98 -3.38 22.57
N CYS A 321 -8.69 -3.00 21.33
CA CYS A 321 -8.95 -3.84 20.16
C CYS A 321 -8.17 -5.16 20.24
N LEU A 322 -6.89 -5.10 20.61
CA LEU A 322 -6.06 -6.29 20.77
C LEU A 322 -6.54 -7.18 21.91
N GLU A 323 -6.91 -6.61 23.06
CA GLU A 323 -7.42 -7.35 24.22
C GLU A 323 -8.65 -8.18 23.86
N THR A 324 -9.61 -7.61 23.11
CA THR A 324 -10.79 -8.32 22.63
C THR A 324 -10.41 -9.57 21.83
N LEU A 325 -9.45 -9.47 20.92
CA LEU A 325 -9.04 -10.62 20.09
C LEU A 325 -8.11 -11.59 20.83
N LEU A 326 -7.34 -11.14 21.81
CA LEU A 326 -6.45 -11.99 22.60
C LEU A 326 -7.21 -12.84 23.61
N THR A 327 -8.31 -12.32 24.18
CA THR A 327 -9.08 -12.99 25.23
C THR A 327 -10.23 -13.86 24.69
N ASP A 328 -10.70 -13.66 23.46
CA ASP A 328 -11.78 -14.42 22.83
C ASP A 328 -11.33 -15.12 21.53
N ALA A 329 -11.00 -16.40 21.64
CA ALA A 329 -10.57 -17.23 20.52
C ALA A 329 -11.69 -17.40 19.47
N SER A 330 -12.96 -17.41 19.88
CA SER A 330 -14.10 -17.60 18.97
C SER A 330 -14.32 -16.37 18.08
N VAL A 331 -14.21 -15.17 18.67
CA VAL A 331 -14.27 -13.90 17.94
C VAL A 331 -13.09 -13.81 16.98
N ARG A 332 -11.89 -14.13 17.46
CA ARG A 332 -10.66 -14.13 16.66
C ARG A 332 -10.80 -15.02 15.43
N ARG A 333 -11.24 -16.26 15.59
CA ARG A 333 -11.45 -17.20 14.50
C ARG A 333 -12.50 -16.71 13.50
N ARG A 334 -13.68 -16.33 13.97
CA ARG A 334 -14.77 -15.85 13.12
C ARG A 334 -14.36 -14.65 12.28
N MET A 335 -13.70 -13.65 12.88
CA MET A 335 -13.24 -12.46 12.14
C MET A 335 -12.19 -12.82 11.09
N GLY A 336 -11.30 -13.77 11.39
CA GLY A 336 -10.32 -14.26 10.41
C GLY A 336 -10.96 -15.01 9.23
N GLU A 337 -11.96 -15.87 9.48
CA GLU A 337 -12.71 -16.59 8.45
C GLU A 337 -13.46 -15.61 7.52
N VAL A 338 -14.23 -14.67 8.10
CA VAL A 338 -14.97 -13.66 7.32
C VAL A 338 -14.02 -12.71 6.60
N GLY A 339 -12.87 -12.39 7.22
CA GLY A 339 -11.80 -11.62 6.59
C GLY A 339 -11.24 -12.29 5.35
N ARG A 340 -11.00 -13.62 5.42
CA ARG A 340 -10.55 -14.39 4.26
C ARG A 340 -11.61 -14.45 3.16
N GLU A 341 -12.88 -14.68 3.49
CA GLU A 341 -13.97 -14.65 2.52
C GLU A 341 -14.06 -13.32 1.78
N ARG A 342 -13.92 -12.20 2.52
CA ARG A 342 -13.85 -10.86 1.94
C ARG A 342 -12.66 -10.68 1.01
N TYR A 343 -11.47 -11.18 1.39
CA TYR A 343 -10.29 -11.17 0.53
C TYR A 343 -10.54 -11.95 -0.77
N GLU A 344 -11.08 -13.18 -0.67
CA GLU A 344 -11.38 -14.04 -1.83
C GLU A 344 -12.35 -13.37 -2.81
N THR A 345 -13.34 -12.64 -2.28
CA THR A 345 -14.39 -12.01 -3.08
C THR A 345 -13.96 -10.68 -3.70
N HIS A 346 -13.11 -9.90 -3.00
CA HIS A 346 -12.87 -8.51 -3.39
C HIS A 346 -11.42 -8.17 -3.72
N PHE A 347 -10.44 -8.89 -3.16
CA PHE A 347 -9.04 -8.47 -3.14
C PHE A 347 -8.07 -9.49 -3.74
N ARG A 348 -8.57 -10.53 -4.41
CA ARG A 348 -7.70 -11.36 -5.22
C ARG A 348 -7.12 -10.57 -6.39
N LYS A 349 -5.94 -10.97 -6.85
CA LYS A 349 -5.29 -10.44 -8.04
C LYS A 349 -6.23 -10.38 -9.23
N ALA A 350 -7.01 -11.46 -9.47
CA ALA A 350 -7.98 -11.52 -10.57
C ALA A 350 -9.04 -10.41 -10.49
N CYS A 351 -9.56 -10.12 -9.28
CA CYS A 351 -10.52 -9.03 -9.08
C CYS A 351 -9.93 -7.65 -9.39
N PHE A 352 -8.66 -7.43 -9.05
CA PHE A 352 -7.94 -6.20 -9.40
C PHE A 352 -7.73 -6.09 -10.91
N GLU A 353 -7.26 -7.16 -11.57
CA GLU A 353 -7.00 -7.20 -13.01
C GLU A 353 -8.28 -6.93 -13.81
N GLU A 354 -9.39 -7.55 -13.43
CA GLU A 354 -10.70 -7.35 -14.07
C GLU A 354 -11.20 -5.90 -13.93
N ARG A 355 -11.13 -5.33 -12.71
CA ARG A 355 -11.51 -3.92 -12.49
C ARG A 355 -10.64 -2.95 -13.29
N LEU A 356 -9.33 -3.19 -13.28
CA LEU A 356 -8.41 -2.35 -14.04
C LEU A 356 -8.67 -2.44 -15.54
N LEU A 357 -8.93 -3.64 -16.06
CA LEU A 357 -9.31 -3.86 -17.46
C LEU A 357 -10.55 -3.05 -17.84
N GLN A 358 -11.62 -3.15 -17.06
CA GLN A 358 -12.86 -2.40 -17.28
C GLN A 358 -12.64 -0.88 -17.26
N ILE A 359 -11.81 -0.38 -16.35
CA ILE A 359 -11.49 1.06 -16.28
C ILE A 359 -10.68 1.51 -17.50
N LEU A 360 -9.72 0.69 -17.95
CA LEU A 360 -8.91 1.01 -19.12
C LEU A 360 -9.74 0.96 -20.40
N ASP A 361 -10.64 0.00 -20.57
CA ASP A 361 -11.58 -0.06 -21.69
C ASP A 361 -12.48 1.18 -21.72
N TYR A 362 -13.10 1.53 -20.59
CA TYR A 362 -13.93 2.75 -20.48
C TYR A 362 -13.15 4.02 -20.82
N SER A 363 -11.87 4.07 -20.46
CA SER A 363 -11.01 5.22 -20.75
C SER A 363 -10.70 5.37 -22.25
N MET A 364 -11.10 4.46 -23.11
CA MET A 364 -10.87 4.52 -24.55
C MET A 364 -12.14 4.94 -25.32
N GLU A 365 -13.29 4.95 -24.67
CA GLU A 365 -14.57 5.29 -25.28
C GLU A 365 -14.86 6.80 -25.25
N ASP A 366 -14.15 7.56 -24.40
CA ASP A 366 -14.23 9.04 -24.27
C ASP A 366 -13.11 9.74 -25.10
#